data_78f01a5d32943cbcd5dd795cda53ee70
#
_entry.id   78f01a5d32943cbcd5dd795cda53ee70
#
_cell.length_a   1.000
_cell.length_b   1.000
_cell.length_c   1.000
_cell.angle_alpha   90.00
_cell.angle_beta   90.00
_cell.angle_gamma   90.00
#
_symmetry.space_group_name_H-M   'P 1'
#
loop_
_entity.id
_entity.type
_entity.pdbx_description
1 polymer ?
#
loop_
_entity_poly.entity_id
_entity_poly.type
_entity_poly.pdbx_seq_one_letter_code
_entity_poly.pdbx_strand_id
1 'polypeptide(L)'
;MTRSLLVTGAAHRHVRVDESTMTRADMNDQQRPTRARVGVVGLGAMGLGMARSLRSAGYDVGVHDLRPEVAAGFARDGGTAFASPAELAAEVDVLIGVVVNAAQVESVLFGDGGAAERLRPGSVYVMCSTVDPDWSAGLEGRLGESGVLYLDAPISGGAVRAAAGELTMMTSGCAAAYAVADPVLEAMSATVYRLGDHAGLGSKVKIVNQLLAGVHIAAAAEAMALGIKAGVPAEALYEVITHSAGNSWMFENRMAHVLAGDYTPLSAVDIFVKDLGLVLDSARPQKFPLPLSATAHQMFLQASASGLGGEDDSAVIKIFPGIDLPQPVNQPQPTDQPKKED
;
A
#
# COMPACT_ATOMS: atom_id res chain seq x y z
N MET A 1 16.60 -35.40 61.96
CA MET A 1 18.00 -35.75 62.18
C MET A 1 18.89 -34.72 61.53
N THR A 2 19.62 -34.07 62.40
CA THR A 2 20.53 -32.94 62.21
C THR A 2 21.76 -33.30 61.39
N ARG A 3 22.24 -32.42 60.51
CA ARG A 3 23.70 -32.23 60.36
C ARG A 3 23.97 -30.81 59.82
N SER A 4 24.53 -30.05 60.76
CA SER A 4 25.23 -28.79 60.58
C SER A 4 26.60 -29.03 59.91
N LEU A 5 27.05 -28.17 59.03
CA LEU A 5 28.45 -27.97 58.70
C LEU A 5 28.75 -26.50 58.57
N LEU A 6 29.44 -25.97 59.54
CA LEU A 6 30.16 -24.72 59.54
C LEU A 6 31.34 -24.81 58.57
N VAL A 7 31.51 -23.74 57.75
CA VAL A 7 32.82 -23.39 57.17
C VAL A 7 33.02 -21.89 57.28
N THR A 8 34.16 -21.57 57.82
CA THR A 8 34.70 -20.27 58.26
C THR A 8 35.05 -19.34 57.11
N GLY A 9 34.78 -18.10 57.26
CA GLY A 9 35.51 -16.84 57.08
C GLY A 9 36.39 -16.61 55.84
N ALA A 10 35.98 -15.59 55.03
CA ALA A 10 36.91 -14.68 54.36
C ALA A 10 36.24 -13.31 54.22
N ALA A 11 36.88 -12.28 54.73
CA ALA A 11 36.44 -10.88 54.71
C ALA A 11 36.43 -10.32 53.28
N HIS A 12 35.28 -9.97 52.78
CA HIS A 12 35.17 -9.15 51.57
C HIS A 12 34.81 -7.71 51.96
N ARG A 13 35.70 -6.80 51.61
CA ARG A 13 35.49 -5.35 51.72
C ARG A 13 34.30 -4.96 50.83
N HIS A 14 33.23 -4.44 51.46
CA HIS A 14 32.17 -3.75 50.74
C HIS A 14 32.70 -2.42 50.22
N VAL A 15 32.88 -2.35 48.92
CA VAL A 15 32.91 -1.06 48.23
C VAL A 15 31.47 -0.58 48.15
N ARG A 16 31.12 0.46 48.93
CA ARG A 16 29.85 1.18 48.76
C ARG A 16 29.97 1.95 47.44
N VAL A 17 29.21 1.54 46.46
CA VAL A 17 28.88 2.41 45.31
C VAL A 17 27.80 3.33 45.79
N ASP A 18 28.03 4.66 45.64
CA ASP A 18 27.10 5.70 46.03
C ASP A 18 25.91 5.71 45.09
N GLU A 19 24.75 5.21 45.51
CA GLU A 19 23.48 5.12 44.77
C GLU A 19 22.66 6.42 44.79
N SER A 20 23.26 7.53 45.12
CA SER A 20 22.53 8.81 45.18
C SER A 20 22.92 9.71 44.01
N THR A 21 22.21 9.60 42.88
CA THR A 21 21.78 10.70 41.99
C THR A 21 21.30 10.24 40.61
N MET A 22 20.55 9.17 40.51
CA MET A 22 19.76 8.95 39.30
C MET A 22 18.28 9.21 39.61
N THR A 23 17.71 10.22 39.00
CA THR A 23 16.30 10.51 39.15
C THR A 23 15.45 9.44 38.42
N ARG A 24 14.21 9.22 38.91
CA ARG A 24 13.26 8.29 38.29
C ARG A 24 12.99 8.57 36.82
N ALA A 25 13.29 9.80 36.36
CA ALA A 25 13.22 10.23 34.97
C ALA A 25 14.37 9.65 34.13
N ASP A 26 15.61 9.63 34.67
CA ASP A 26 16.79 9.12 33.98
C ASP A 26 16.77 7.58 33.82
N MET A 27 16.12 6.87 34.75
CA MET A 27 15.92 5.41 34.67
C MET A 27 14.86 5.01 33.63
N ASN A 28 13.92 5.90 33.29
CA ASN A 28 12.83 5.61 32.35
C ASN A 28 13.23 5.88 30.90
N ASP A 29 14.26 6.69 30.66
CA ASP A 29 14.74 7.03 29.31
C ASP A 29 15.74 5.98 28.77
N GLN A 30 16.44 5.24 29.65
CA GLN A 30 17.38 4.20 29.25
C GLN A 30 16.75 2.82 28.98
N GLN A 31 15.45 2.63 29.19
CA GLN A 31 14.73 1.36 29.03
C GLN A 31 13.65 1.37 27.93
N ARG A 32 13.49 2.43 27.15
CA ARG A 32 12.68 2.32 25.94
C ARG A 32 13.51 1.56 24.89
N PRO A 33 13.05 0.40 24.42
CA PRO A 33 13.68 -0.22 23.26
C PRO A 33 13.68 0.83 22.14
N THR A 34 14.85 1.10 21.57
CA THR A 34 14.96 2.01 20.42
C THR A 34 14.05 1.48 19.34
N ARG A 35 13.00 2.24 18.99
CA ARG A 35 12.10 1.86 17.90
C ARG A 35 12.90 1.74 16.61
N ALA A 36 12.53 0.78 15.77
CA ALA A 36 13.10 0.62 14.45
C ALA A 36 13.02 1.93 13.66
N ARG A 37 14.09 2.31 12.98
CA ARG A 37 14.10 3.41 12.03
C ARG A 37 13.46 2.94 10.73
N VAL A 38 12.52 3.70 10.20
CA VAL A 38 11.69 3.28 9.08
C VAL A 38 11.91 4.19 7.87
N GLY A 39 12.07 3.59 6.71
CA GLY A 39 12.12 4.28 5.43
C GLY A 39 10.94 3.93 4.54
N VAL A 40 10.40 4.91 3.81
CA VAL A 40 9.37 4.69 2.79
C VAL A 40 9.84 5.23 1.46
N VAL A 41 9.87 4.36 0.43
CA VAL A 41 10.17 4.72 -0.96
C VAL A 41 8.90 4.66 -1.79
N GLY A 42 8.59 5.78 -2.44
CA GLY A 42 7.37 5.98 -3.20
C GLY A 42 6.27 6.63 -2.35
N LEU A 43 6.06 7.94 -2.56
CA LEU A 43 5.07 8.76 -1.86
C LEU A 43 3.87 9.08 -2.75
N GLY A 44 3.40 8.07 -3.48
CA GLY A 44 2.14 8.14 -4.22
C GLY A 44 0.92 8.14 -3.29
N ALA A 45 -0.26 7.87 -3.84
CA ALA A 45 -1.54 7.89 -3.12
C ALA A 45 -1.53 7.05 -1.83
N MET A 46 -0.82 5.91 -1.84
CA MET A 46 -0.72 5.02 -0.67
C MET A 46 0.46 5.38 0.23
N GLY A 47 1.67 5.51 -0.34
CA GLY A 47 2.91 5.61 0.42
C GLY A 47 3.00 6.87 1.28
N LEU A 48 2.48 8.01 0.82
CA LEU A 48 2.43 9.23 1.62
C LEU A 48 1.53 9.05 2.85
N GLY A 49 0.38 8.40 2.69
CA GLY A 49 -0.52 8.07 3.79
C GLY A 49 0.16 7.14 4.81
N MET A 50 0.82 6.08 4.34
CA MET A 50 1.57 5.14 5.18
C MET A 50 2.69 5.84 5.96
N ALA A 51 3.48 6.70 5.30
CA ALA A 51 4.54 7.46 5.96
C ALA A 51 3.98 8.38 7.06
N ARG A 52 2.82 9.02 6.82
CA ARG A 52 2.14 9.86 7.82
C ARG A 52 1.60 9.05 8.99
N SER A 53 0.98 7.89 8.76
CA SER A 53 0.48 7.03 9.84
C SER A 53 1.62 6.53 10.74
N LEU A 54 2.76 6.12 10.16
CA LEU A 54 3.97 5.75 10.90
C LEU A 54 4.48 6.89 11.79
N ARG A 55 4.54 8.11 11.24
CA ARG A 55 4.92 9.27 12.04
C ARG A 55 3.94 9.54 13.19
N SER A 56 2.65 9.47 12.92
CA SER A 56 1.61 9.63 13.93
C SER A 56 1.72 8.58 15.03
N ALA A 57 2.18 7.37 14.71
CA ALA A 57 2.51 6.32 15.66
C ALA A 57 3.84 6.55 16.40
N GLY A 58 4.58 7.62 16.09
CA GLY A 58 5.80 8.04 16.78
C GLY A 58 7.09 7.39 16.27
N TYR A 59 7.11 6.92 15.01
CA TYR A 59 8.33 6.47 14.34
C TYR A 59 9.12 7.66 13.78
N ASP A 60 10.45 7.52 13.77
CA ASP A 60 11.33 8.35 12.95
C ASP A 60 11.27 7.81 11.51
N VAL A 61 10.74 8.63 10.59
CA VAL A 61 10.44 8.20 9.21
C VAL A 61 11.26 8.98 8.20
N GLY A 62 12.14 8.26 7.51
CA GLY A 62 12.81 8.74 6.31
C GLY A 62 12.01 8.43 5.05
N VAL A 63 12.10 9.29 4.04
CA VAL A 63 11.37 9.08 2.78
C VAL A 63 12.22 9.40 1.55
N HIS A 64 11.89 8.71 0.44
CA HIS A 64 12.38 9.05 -0.89
C HIS A 64 11.24 8.94 -1.92
N ASP A 65 11.15 9.89 -2.85
CA ASP A 65 10.28 9.84 -4.05
C ASP A 65 11.03 10.48 -5.22
N LEU A 66 10.75 10.02 -6.44
CA LEU A 66 11.31 10.62 -7.66
C LEU A 66 10.89 12.08 -7.86
N ARG A 67 9.82 12.50 -7.20
CA ARG A 67 9.35 13.90 -7.13
C ARG A 67 9.88 14.52 -5.84
N PRO A 68 11.01 15.26 -5.90
CA PRO A 68 11.68 15.76 -4.71
C PRO A 68 10.80 16.74 -3.90
N GLU A 69 9.86 17.43 -4.56
CA GLU A 69 8.91 18.34 -3.89
C GLU A 69 7.95 17.61 -2.95
N VAL A 70 7.58 16.33 -3.26
CA VAL A 70 6.73 15.51 -2.40
C VAL A 70 7.49 15.08 -1.16
N ALA A 71 8.72 14.60 -1.31
CA ALA A 71 9.60 14.23 -0.20
C ALA A 71 9.93 15.45 0.69
N ALA A 72 10.23 16.61 0.09
CA ALA A 72 10.43 17.85 0.81
C ALA A 72 9.17 18.33 1.55
N GLY A 73 7.99 18.09 1.00
CA GLY A 73 6.70 18.30 1.67
C GLY A 73 6.61 17.52 2.96
N PHE A 74 6.85 16.22 2.91
CA PHE A 74 6.85 15.34 4.08
C PHE A 74 7.90 15.74 5.12
N ALA A 75 9.09 16.19 4.67
CA ALA A 75 10.13 16.67 5.58
C ALA A 75 9.71 17.94 6.34
N ARG A 76 8.96 18.86 5.71
CA ARG A 76 8.40 20.04 6.41
C ARG A 76 7.39 19.65 7.50
N ASP A 77 6.70 18.52 7.32
CA ASP A 77 5.81 17.95 8.33
C ASP A 77 6.59 17.20 9.44
N GLY A 78 7.93 17.22 9.44
CA GLY A 78 8.85 16.72 10.47
C GLY A 78 9.34 15.30 10.25
N GLY A 79 9.31 14.75 9.02
CA GLY A 79 10.07 13.57 8.59
C GLY A 79 11.44 13.96 8.06
N THR A 80 12.14 13.02 7.43
CA THR A 80 13.43 13.24 6.79
C THR A 80 13.37 12.82 5.32
N ALA A 81 13.74 13.73 4.39
CA ALA A 81 13.84 13.42 2.97
C ALA A 81 15.25 13.02 2.60
N PHE A 82 15.40 11.98 1.78
CA PHE A 82 16.69 11.50 1.26
C PHE A 82 16.74 11.65 -0.26
N ALA A 83 17.93 11.93 -0.79
CA ALA A 83 18.12 12.17 -2.22
C ALA A 83 18.05 10.88 -3.04
N SER A 84 18.36 9.72 -2.44
CA SER A 84 18.32 8.42 -3.11
C SER A 84 17.80 7.31 -2.20
N PRO A 85 17.33 6.18 -2.78
CA PRO A 85 17.02 4.98 -2.01
C PRO A 85 18.21 4.44 -1.23
N ALA A 86 19.43 4.56 -1.77
CA ALA A 86 20.66 4.11 -1.12
C ALA A 86 20.97 4.90 0.16
N GLU A 87 20.84 6.23 0.12
CA GLU A 87 21.04 7.07 1.31
C GLU A 87 20.02 6.72 2.40
N LEU A 88 18.76 6.56 2.04
CA LEU A 88 17.70 6.17 2.96
C LEU A 88 17.96 4.78 3.55
N ALA A 89 18.33 3.80 2.72
CA ALA A 89 18.59 2.43 3.14
C ALA A 89 19.72 2.29 4.17
N ALA A 90 20.74 3.13 4.10
CA ALA A 90 21.85 3.13 5.05
C ALA A 90 21.44 3.51 6.48
N GLU A 91 20.31 4.23 6.61
CA GLU A 91 19.87 4.82 7.87
C GLU A 91 18.73 4.05 8.56
N VAL A 92 18.11 3.05 7.89
CA VAL A 92 16.89 2.42 8.39
C VAL A 92 17.07 0.94 8.72
N ASP A 93 16.18 0.43 9.56
CA ASP A 93 16.09 -0.98 9.92
C ASP A 93 14.97 -1.68 9.12
N VAL A 94 13.93 -0.91 8.73
CA VAL A 94 12.82 -1.36 7.88
C VAL A 94 12.67 -0.39 6.72
N LEU A 95 12.81 -0.89 5.50
CA LEU A 95 12.58 -0.14 4.26
C LEU A 95 11.31 -0.62 3.59
N ILE A 96 10.35 0.26 3.36
CA ILE A 96 9.05 -0.05 2.77
C ILE A 96 9.03 0.47 1.33
N GLY A 97 8.84 -0.43 0.36
CA GLY A 97 8.68 -0.09 -1.05
C GLY A 97 7.21 0.01 -1.44
N VAL A 98 6.76 1.21 -1.84
CA VAL A 98 5.37 1.48 -2.24
C VAL A 98 5.34 2.11 -3.63
N VAL A 99 5.78 1.34 -4.60
CA VAL A 99 5.84 1.75 -6.01
C VAL A 99 4.87 0.95 -6.87
N VAL A 100 4.68 1.34 -8.13
CA VAL A 100 3.57 0.85 -8.95
C VAL A 100 3.78 -0.58 -9.47
N ASN A 101 5.02 -0.96 -9.80
CA ASN A 101 5.30 -2.22 -10.51
C ASN A 101 6.69 -2.79 -10.18
N ALA A 102 6.94 -4.02 -10.64
CA ALA A 102 8.22 -4.72 -10.42
C ALA A 102 9.43 -3.97 -11.00
N ALA A 103 9.30 -3.34 -12.17
CA ALA A 103 10.40 -2.58 -12.77
C ALA A 103 10.82 -1.38 -11.89
N GLN A 104 9.86 -0.73 -11.25
CA GLN A 104 10.17 0.33 -10.28
C GLN A 104 10.80 -0.23 -9.00
N VAL A 105 10.36 -1.41 -8.51
CA VAL A 105 11.02 -2.09 -7.39
C VAL A 105 12.47 -2.44 -7.74
N GLU A 106 12.72 -2.97 -8.95
CA GLU A 106 14.07 -3.22 -9.44
C GLU A 106 14.93 -1.97 -9.43
N SER A 107 14.40 -0.85 -9.93
CA SER A 107 15.10 0.44 -9.93
C SER A 107 15.41 0.93 -8.51
N VAL A 108 14.45 0.80 -7.58
CA VAL A 108 14.63 1.20 -6.16
C VAL A 108 15.71 0.37 -5.46
N LEU A 109 15.76 -0.93 -5.74
CA LEU A 109 16.68 -1.85 -5.06
C LEU A 109 18.04 -1.94 -5.75
N PHE A 110 18.05 -2.09 -7.08
CA PHE A 110 19.23 -2.48 -7.84
C PHE A 110 19.62 -1.49 -8.94
N GLY A 111 18.85 -0.41 -9.11
CA GLY A 111 19.19 0.68 -10.03
C GLY A 111 20.35 1.53 -9.53
N ASP A 112 20.71 2.55 -10.30
CA ASP A 112 21.72 3.52 -9.90
C ASP A 112 21.29 4.27 -8.63
N GLY A 113 22.13 4.24 -7.59
CA GLY A 113 21.74 4.73 -6.25
C GLY A 113 20.69 3.85 -5.54
N GLY A 114 20.60 2.57 -5.88
CA GLY A 114 19.66 1.60 -5.32
C GLY A 114 19.96 1.22 -3.87
N ALA A 115 18.92 0.70 -3.22
CA ALA A 115 18.93 0.45 -1.78
C ALA A 115 19.65 -0.85 -1.38
N ALA A 116 19.68 -1.88 -2.24
CA ALA A 116 20.05 -3.24 -1.85
C ALA A 116 21.47 -3.36 -1.27
N GLU A 117 22.44 -2.65 -1.85
CA GLU A 117 23.83 -2.65 -1.39
C GLU A 117 24.05 -1.88 -0.07
N ARG A 118 23.08 -1.07 0.34
CA ARG A 118 23.17 -0.21 1.53
C ARG A 118 22.31 -0.70 2.68
N LEU A 119 21.34 -1.59 2.42
CA LEU A 119 20.61 -2.27 3.46
C LEU A 119 21.55 -3.17 4.28
N ARG A 120 21.48 -3.05 5.60
CA ARG A 120 22.33 -3.83 6.50
C ARG A 120 21.80 -5.26 6.64
N PRO A 121 22.68 -6.26 6.82
CA PRO A 121 22.24 -7.59 7.21
C PRO A 121 21.32 -7.54 8.44
N GLY A 122 20.20 -8.25 8.37
CA GLY A 122 19.14 -8.24 9.39
C GLY A 122 18.11 -7.10 9.27
N SER A 123 18.32 -6.11 8.39
CA SER A 123 17.25 -5.18 8.05
C SER A 123 16.18 -5.85 7.19
N VAL A 124 14.97 -5.27 7.15
CA VAL A 124 13.83 -5.83 6.41
C VAL A 124 13.42 -4.92 5.27
N TYR A 125 13.29 -5.48 4.06
CA TYR A 125 12.58 -4.84 2.97
C TYR A 125 11.12 -5.32 2.94
N VAL A 126 10.17 -4.41 3.13
CA VAL A 126 8.72 -4.65 3.08
C VAL A 126 8.20 -4.22 1.72
N MET A 127 7.83 -5.16 0.87
CA MET A 127 7.40 -4.91 -0.51
C MET A 127 5.88 -4.82 -0.58
N CYS A 128 5.36 -3.59 -0.74
CA CYS A 128 3.92 -3.32 -0.78
C CYS A 128 3.34 -3.22 -2.19
N SER A 129 4.16 -3.32 -3.22
CA SER A 129 3.73 -3.22 -4.62
C SER A 129 2.93 -4.45 -5.07
N THR A 130 2.01 -4.26 -6.01
CA THR A 130 1.33 -5.39 -6.68
C THR A 130 2.17 -5.86 -7.85
N VAL A 131 2.71 -7.07 -7.74
CA VAL A 131 3.65 -7.69 -8.69
C VAL A 131 3.29 -9.15 -8.94
N ASP A 132 3.98 -9.76 -9.91
CA ASP A 132 3.91 -11.20 -10.14
C ASP A 132 4.40 -11.98 -8.91
N PRO A 133 3.66 -13.00 -8.43
CA PRO A 133 4.02 -13.75 -7.23
C PRO A 133 5.34 -14.52 -7.31
N ASP A 134 5.68 -15.07 -8.48
CA ASP A 134 6.91 -15.83 -8.66
C ASP A 134 8.12 -14.89 -8.74
N TRP A 135 7.93 -13.69 -9.32
CA TRP A 135 8.92 -12.62 -9.25
C TRP A 135 9.18 -12.18 -7.80
N SER A 136 8.11 -11.98 -7.00
CA SER A 136 8.23 -11.65 -5.57
C SER A 136 9.00 -12.72 -4.78
N ALA A 137 8.70 -14.01 -5.03
CA ALA A 137 9.42 -15.11 -4.43
C ALA A 137 10.91 -15.13 -4.81
N GLY A 138 11.24 -14.82 -6.08
CA GLY A 138 12.63 -14.69 -6.54
C GLY A 138 13.39 -13.54 -5.87
N LEU A 139 12.72 -12.45 -5.53
CA LEU A 139 13.32 -11.29 -4.84
C LEU A 139 13.78 -11.63 -3.42
N GLU A 140 13.05 -12.51 -2.69
CA GLU A 140 13.45 -13.01 -1.37
C GLU A 140 14.86 -13.63 -1.40
N GLY A 141 15.12 -14.50 -2.40
CA GLY A 141 16.44 -15.13 -2.55
C GLY A 141 17.56 -14.12 -2.82
N ARG A 142 17.31 -13.17 -3.72
CA ARG A 142 18.30 -12.13 -4.11
C ARG A 142 18.69 -11.22 -2.95
N LEU A 143 17.74 -10.79 -2.14
CA LEU A 143 18.01 -9.98 -0.95
C LEU A 143 18.68 -10.80 0.15
N GLY A 144 18.30 -12.08 0.27
CA GLY A 144 18.88 -13.01 1.22
C GLY A 144 20.39 -13.25 1.03
N GLU A 145 20.91 -13.13 -0.21
CA GLU A 145 22.36 -13.22 -0.49
C GLU A 145 23.18 -12.19 0.28
N SER A 146 22.58 -11.01 0.57
CA SER A 146 23.20 -9.95 1.36
C SER A 146 22.75 -9.95 2.82
N GLY A 147 22.00 -10.97 3.27
CA GLY A 147 21.47 -11.08 4.63
C GLY A 147 20.31 -10.12 4.93
N VAL A 148 19.73 -9.50 3.90
CA VAL A 148 18.54 -8.64 4.01
C VAL A 148 17.31 -9.53 4.08
N LEU A 149 16.46 -9.30 5.08
CA LEU A 149 15.20 -10.00 5.25
C LEU A 149 14.13 -9.40 4.34
N TYR A 150 13.19 -10.22 3.89
CA TYR A 150 12.16 -9.79 2.95
C TYR A 150 10.75 -10.15 3.45
N LEU A 151 9.81 -9.22 3.27
CA LEU A 151 8.38 -9.46 3.41
C LEU A 151 7.66 -9.10 2.11
N ASP A 152 7.03 -10.08 1.49
CA ASP A 152 6.02 -9.89 0.47
C ASP A 152 4.74 -9.43 1.16
N ALA A 153 4.40 -8.15 1.03
CA ALA A 153 3.41 -7.49 1.88
C ALA A 153 2.48 -6.52 1.11
N PRO A 154 1.85 -6.96 0.01
CA PRO A 154 0.91 -6.12 -0.69
C PRO A 154 -0.26 -5.69 0.19
N ILE A 155 -0.82 -4.52 -0.14
CA ILE A 155 -1.78 -3.78 0.66
C ILE A 155 -3.14 -3.61 -0.03
N SER A 156 -4.18 -3.39 0.79
CA SER A 156 -5.52 -3.04 0.35
C SER A 156 -6.15 -2.03 1.31
N GLY A 157 -7.04 -1.15 0.80
CA GLY A 157 -7.77 -0.18 1.61
C GLY A 157 -7.86 1.22 1.00
N GLY A 158 -7.02 1.54 0.01
CA GLY A 158 -6.99 2.86 -0.62
C GLY A 158 -6.30 3.94 0.21
N ALA A 159 -6.18 5.14 -0.35
CA ALA A 159 -5.42 6.25 0.24
C ALA A 159 -5.95 6.70 1.61
N VAL A 160 -7.26 6.68 1.81
CA VAL A 160 -7.91 7.07 3.07
C VAL A 160 -7.49 6.16 4.22
N ARG A 161 -7.57 4.84 4.02
CA ARG A 161 -7.14 3.87 5.03
C ARG A 161 -5.62 3.87 5.24
N ALA A 162 -4.84 4.14 4.19
CA ALA A 162 -3.40 4.29 4.33
C ALA A 162 -3.04 5.46 5.26
N ALA A 163 -3.70 6.60 5.12
CA ALA A 163 -3.49 7.76 5.98
C ALA A 163 -3.97 7.55 7.42
N ALA A 164 -4.99 6.73 7.62
CA ALA A 164 -5.54 6.38 8.93
C ALA A 164 -4.76 5.27 9.67
N GLY A 165 -3.81 4.58 9.00
CA GLY A 165 -3.15 3.39 9.56
C GLY A 165 -4.08 2.17 9.62
N GLU A 166 -5.06 2.09 8.73
CA GLU A 166 -6.11 1.07 8.73
C GLU A 166 -6.05 0.14 7.51
N LEU A 167 -4.88 -0.03 6.93
CA LEU A 167 -4.71 -0.93 5.79
C LEU A 167 -5.00 -2.39 6.18
N THR A 168 -5.36 -3.17 5.18
CA THR A 168 -5.28 -4.63 5.21
C THR A 168 -3.99 -5.02 4.49
N MET A 169 -3.12 -5.78 5.17
CA MET A 169 -1.86 -6.27 4.61
C MET A 169 -1.92 -7.79 4.41
N MET A 170 -1.52 -8.24 3.24
CA MET A 170 -1.46 -9.66 2.86
C MET A 170 0.00 -10.06 2.84
N THR A 171 0.50 -10.65 3.93
CA THR A 171 1.94 -10.80 4.11
C THR A 171 2.39 -12.25 4.04
N SER A 172 3.59 -12.47 3.51
CA SER A 172 4.30 -13.74 3.59
C SER A 172 5.82 -13.52 3.64
N GLY A 173 6.53 -14.33 4.42
CA GLY A 173 7.96 -14.26 4.64
C GLY A 173 8.38 -14.93 5.94
N CYS A 174 9.69 -15.00 6.20
CA CYS A 174 10.22 -15.74 7.33
C CYS A 174 9.94 -15.09 8.70
N ALA A 175 9.95 -15.89 9.75
CA ALA A 175 9.71 -15.42 11.13
C ALA A 175 10.68 -14.31 11.56
N ALA A 176 11.94 -14.34 11.09
CA ALA A 176 12.92 -13.31 11.41
C ALA A 176 12.53 -11.93 10.84
N ALA A 177 11.94 -11.90 9.63
CA ALA A 177 11.45 -10.67 9.04
C ALA A 177 10.29 -10.08 9.84
N TYR A 178 9.34 -10.91 10.26
CA TYR A 178 8.25 -10.48 11.14
C TYR A 178 8.73 -9.96 12.48
N ALA A 179 9.73 -10.61 13.09
CA ALA A 179 10.26 -10.16 14.39
C ALA A 179 10.75 -8.71 14.38
N VAL A 180 11.23 -8.22 13.23
CA VAL A 180 11.67 -6.83 13.07
C VAL A 180 10.53 -5.92 12.59
N ALA A 181 9.71 -6.39 11.65
CA ALA A 181 8.74 -5.56 10.95
C ALA A 181 7.39 -5.43 11.65
N ASP A 182 6.97 -6.39 12.49
CA ASP A 182 5.63 -6.42 13.09
C ASP A 182 5.16 -5.11 13.72
N PRO A 183 5.95 -4.44 14.58
CA PRO A 183 5.48 -3.19 15.17
C PRO A 183 5.27 -2.08 14.14
N VAL A 184 5.97 -2.15 12.99
CA VAL A 184 5.85 -1.20 11.87
C VAL A 184 4.61 -1.55 11.05
N LEU A 185 4.35 -2.83 10.78
CA LEU A 185 3.15 -3.28 10.07
C LEU A 185 1.87 -2.91 10.85
N GLU A 186 1.86 -3.14 12.18
CA GLU A 186 0.75 -2.79 13.06
C GLU A 186 0.45 -1.29 13.08
N ALA A 187 1.47 -0.44 12.93
CA ALA A 187 1.29 1.01 12.88
C ALA A 187 0.66 1.53 11.56
N MET A 188 0.66 0.70 10.50
CA MET A 188 0.13 1.06 9.17
C MET A 188 -1.18 0.36 8.83
N SER A 189 -1.62 -0.59 9.65
CA SER A 189 -2.71 -1.48 9.26
C SER A 189 -3.66 -1.81 10.40
N ALA A 190 -4.93 -2.00 10.08
CA ALA A 190 -5.92 -2.58 10.98
C ALA A 190 -5.80 -4.11 11.05
N THR A 191 -5.29 -4.74 9.99
CA THR A 191 -5.18 -6.19 9.91
C THR A 191 -3.98 -6.63 9.09
N VAL A 192 -3.14 -7.51 9.66
CA VAL A 192 -2.02 -8.17 9.00
C VAL A 192 -2.34 -9.66 8.87
N TYR A 193 -2.52 -10.14 7.65
CA TYR A 193 -2.66 -11.58 7.37
C TYR A 193 -1.28 -12.17 7.09
N ARG A 194 -0.83 -13.10 7.91
CA ARG A 194 0.39 -13.89 7.70
C ARG A 194 0.03 -15.17 6.95
N LEU A 195 0.38 -15.23 5.67
CA LEU A 195 -0.11 -16.24 4.73
C LEU A 195 0.89 -17.39 4.50
N GLY A 196 2.12 -17.23 4.95
CA GLY A 196 3.16 -18.25 4.82
C GLY A 196 4.54 -17.79 5.24
N ASP A 197 5.45 -18.77 5.33
CA ASP A 197 6.81 -18.59 5.85
C ASP A 197 7.82 -18.16 4.76
N HIS A 198 7.39 -18.09 3.51
CA HIS A 198 8.16 -17.65 2.35
C HIS A 198 7.36 -16.66 1.50
N ALA A 199 8.07 -15.79 0.79
CA ALA A 199 7.47 -14.81 -0.12
C ALA A 199 6.64 -15.45 -1.26
N GLY A 200 5.72 -14.67 -1.81
CA GLY A 200 4.87 -15.04 -2.95
C GLY A 200 3.42 -15.33 -2.57
N LEU A 201 3.11 -15.82 -1.36
CA LEU A 201 1.71 -16.09 -0.97
C LEU A 201 0.91 -14.80 -0.73
N GLY A 202 1.54 -13.75 -0.19
CA GLY A 202 0.94 -12.42 -0.09
C GLY A 202 0.53 -11.88 -1.46
N SER A 203 1.45 -11.91 -2.40
CA SER A 203 1.20 -11.52 -3.80
C SER A 203 0.15 -12.40 -4.48
N LYS A 204 0.11 -13.73 -4.23
CA LYS A 204 -0.95 -14.60 -4.79
C LYS A 204 -2.33 -14.21 -4.29
N VAL A 205 -2.49 -13.94 -3.00
CA VAL A 205 -3.75 -13.47 -2.45
C VAL A 205 -4.11 -12.08 -2.99
N LYS A 206 -3.11 -11.20 -3.15
CA LYS A 206 -3.32 -9.88 -3.76
C LYS A 206 -3.81 -9.98 -5.20
N ILE A 207 -3.26 -10.86 -6.02
CA ILE A 207 -3.72 -11.11 -7.40
C ILE A 207 -5.21 -11.53 -7.42
N VAL A 208 -5.62 -12.42 -6.52
CA VAL A 208 -7.04 -12.79 -6.39
C VAL A 208 -7.92 -11.61 -5.96
N ASN A 209 -7.42 -10.79 -5.01
CA ASN A 209 -8.12 -9.57 -4.61
C ASN A 209 -8.27 -8.59 -5.80
N GLN A 210 -7.22 -8.38 -6.61
CA GLN A 210 -7.26 -7.47 -7.77
C GLN A 210 -8.17 -8.00 -8.89
N LEU A 211 -8.25 -9.32 -9.06
CA LEU A 211 -9.25 -9.95 -9.93
C LEU A 211 -10.65 -9.49 -9.54
N LEU A 212 -11.03 -9.68 -8.28
CA LEU A 212 -12.36 -9.30 -7.80
C LEU A 212 -12.58 -7.79 -7.90
N ALA A 213 -11.59 -6.99 -7.48
CA ALA A 213 -11.71 -5.53 -7.51
C ALA A 213 -11.93 -5.00 -8.93
N GLY A 214 -11.13 -5.44 -9.91
CA GLY A 214 -11.27 -4.99 -11.29
C GLY A 214 -12.57 -5.44 -11.94
N VAL A 215 -12.98 -6.71 -11.71
CA VAL A 215 -14.26 -7.22 -12.22
C VAL A 215 -15.45 -6.47 -11.59
N HIS A 216 -15.41 -6.20 -10.29
CA HIS A 216 -16.47 -5.47 -9.61
C HIS A 216 -16.59 -4.01 -10.09
N ILE A 217 -15.47 -3.31 -10.34
CA ILE A 217 -15.51 -1.95 -10.88
C ILE A 217 -16.08 -1.96 -12.32
N ALA A 218 -15.64 -2.87 -13.17
CA ALA A 218 -16.12 -3.00 -14.53
C ALA A 218 -17.64 -3.31 -14.56
N ALA A 219 -18.10 -4.26 -13.72
CA ALA A 219 -19.51 -4.60 -13.60
C ALA A 219 -20.35 -3.45 -13.02
N ALA A 220 -19.81 -2.71 -12.04
CA ALA A 220 -20.45 -1.51 -11.48
C ALA A 220 -20.65 -0.42 -12.54
N ALA A 221 -19.61 -0.16 -13.33
CA ALA A 221 -19.65 0.82 -14.41
C ALA A 221 -20.67 0.44 -15.49
N GLU A 222 -20.72 -0.83 -15.91
CA GLU A 222 -21.71 -1.33 -16.88
C GLU A 222 -23.13 -1.24 -16.34
N ALA A 223 -23.36 -1.64 -15.08
CA ALA A 223 -24.67 -1.59 -14.44
C ALA A 223 -25.19 -0.15 -14.32
N MET A 224 -24.35 0.77 -13.84
CA MET A 224 -24.72 2.19 -13.73
C MET A 224 -25.00 2.81 -15.11
N ALA A 225 -24.16 2.54 -16.11
CA ALA A 225 -24.33 3.01 -17.46
C ALA A 225 -25.65 2.51 -18.06
N LEU A 226 -25.98 1.24 -17.89
CA LEU A 226 -27.26 0.65 -18.33
C LEU A 226 -28.45 1.33 -17.67
N GLY A 227 -28.41 1.52 -16.36
CA GLY A 227 -29.51 2.15 -15.62
C GLY A 227 -29.71 3.62 -16.02
N ILE A 228 -28.65 4.40 -16.15
CA ILE A 228 -28.69 5.79 -16.64
C ILE A 228 -29.28 5.82 -18.06
N LYS A 229 -28.83 4.95 -18.95
CA LYS A 229 -29.35 4.84 -20.32
C LYS A 229 -30.84 4.47 -20.35
N ALA A 230 -31.30 3.70 -19.38
CA ALA A 230 -32.71 3.36 -19.21
C ALA A 230 -33.56 4.50 -18.60
N GLY A 231 -32.96 5.63 -18.27
CA GLY A 231 -33.64 6.81 -17.73
C GLY A 231 -33.80 6.80 -16.20
N VAL A 232 -33.11 5.91 -15.48
CA VAL A 232 -33.10 5.91 -14.01
C VAL A 232 -32.08 6.95 -13.51
N PRO A 233 -32.46 7.85 -12.57
CA PRO A 233 -31.50 8.78 -11.97
C PRO A 233 -30.33 8.04 -11.31
N ALA A 234 -29.11 8.53 -11.51
CA ALA A 234 -27.89 7.89 -11.01
C ALA A 234 -27.89 7.74 -9.48
N GLU A 235 -28.39 8.75 -8.76
CA GLU A 235 -28.50 8.74 -7.30
C GLU A 235 -29.44 7.63 -6.81
N ALA A 236 -30.57 7.44 -7.50
CA ALA A 236 -31.53 6.38 -7.16
C ALA A 236 -30.94 4.97 -7.40
N LEU A 237 -30.19 4.79 -8.50
CA LEU A 237 -29.48 3.55 -8.76
C LEU A 237 -28.49 3.23 -7.65
N TYR A 238 -27.69 4.21 -7.25
CA TYR A 238 -26.68 4.06 -6.20
C TYR A 238 -27.36 3.67 -4.87
N GLU A 239 -28.36 4.45 -4.46
CA GLU A 239 -29.07 4.20 -3.20
C GLU A 239 -29.68 2.79 -3.16
N VAL A 240 -30.41 2.39 -4.20
CA VAL A 240 -31.05 1.07 -4.25
C VAL A 240 -30.04 -0.06 -4.26
N ILE A 241 -28.98 0.05 -5.08
CA ILE A 241 -28.02 -1.05 -5.22
C ILE A 241 -27.18 -1.20 -3.96
N THR A 242 -26.77 -0.12 -3.29
CA THR A 242 -26.01 -0.20 -2.04
C THR A 242 -26.76 -0.91 -0.91
N HIS A 243 -28.09 -0.95 -0.97
CA HIS A 243 -28.95 -1.66 -0.02
C HIS A 243 -29.48 -3.00 -0.57
N SER A 244 -28.98 -3.46 -1.71
CA SER A 244 -29.48 -4.66 -2.40
C SER A 244 -28.37 -5.71 -2.57
N ALA A 245 -28.76 -6.94 -2.96
CA ALA A 245 -27.83 -8.06 -3.14
C ALA A 245 -26.79 -7.86 -4.26
N GLY A 246 -27.01 -6.91 -5.16
CA GLY A 246 -26.07 -6.54 -6.22
C GLY A 246 -24.90 -5.67 -5.77
N ASN A 247 -24.89 -5.24 -4.50
CA ASN A 247 -23.82 -4.39 -3.97
C ASN A 247 -22.47 -5.11 -3.88
N SER A 248 -21.41 -4.33 -3.97
CA SER A 248 -20.05 -4.70 -3.58
C SER A 248 -19.35 -3.48 -2.98
N TRP A 249 -18.30 -3.70 -2.17
CA TRP A 249 -17.51 -2.59 -1.65
C TRP A 249 -16.98 -1.70 -2.78
N MET A 250 -16.62 -2.28 -3.94
CA MET A 250 -16.15 -1.51 -5.10
C MET A 250 -17.28 -0.71 -5.74
N PHE A 251 -18.49 -1.25 -5.84
CA PHE A 251 -19.65 -0.49 -6.32
C PHE A 251 -19.88 0.73 -5.43
N GLU A 252 -20.01 0.51 -4.12
CA GLU A 252 -20.28 1.56 -3.14
C GLU A 252 -19.23 2.68 -3.17
N ASN A 253 -17.96 2.30 -3.23
CA ASN A 253 -16.86 3.27 -3.22
C ASN A 253 -16.68 4.00 -4.56
N ARG A 254 -16.72 3.29 -5.70
CA ARG A 254 -16.42 3.89 -7.02
C ARG A 254 -17.60 4.61 -7.64
N MET A 255 -18.81 4.14 -7.43
CA MET A 255 -19.98 4.82 -7.98
C MET A 255 -20.28 6.13 -7.23
N ALA A 256 -19.81 6.29 -6.00
CA ALA A 256 -19.81 7.59 -5.32
C ALA A 256 -18.99 8.66 -6.06
N HIS A 257 -17.83 8.30 -6.66
CA HIS A 257 -17.03 9.20 -7.50
C HIS A 257 -17.79 9.58 -8.77
N VAL A 258 -18.47 8.62 -9.39
CA VAL A 258 -19.32 8.86 -10.57
C VAL A 258 -20.44 9.85 -10.24
N LEU A 259 -21.12 9.68 -9.10
CA LEU A 259 -22.17 10.60 -8.65
C LEU A 259 -21.65 12.02 -8.41
N ALA A 260 -20.45 12.14 -7.84
CA ALA A 260 -19.80 13.42 -7.60
C ALA A 260 -19.28 14.08 -8.90
N GLY A 261 -19.20 13.33 -10.00
CA GLY A 261 -18.52 13.77 -11.22
C GLY A 261 -17.02 14.01 -11.02
N ASP A 262 -16.44 13.47 -9.94
CA ASP A 262 -15.03 13.65 -9.56
C ASP A 262 -14.23 12.40 -9.93
N TYR A 263 -13.39 12.53 -10.93
CA TYR A 263 -12.50 11.50 -11.42
C TYR A 263 -11.02 11.77 -11.06
N THR A 264 -10.78 12.56 -10.02
CA THR A 264 -9.45 12.74 -9.45
C THR A 264 -8.92 11.39 -8.93
N PRO A 265 -7.77 10.89 -9.41
CA PRO A 265 -7.38 9.50 -9.19
C PRO A 265 -7.00 9.24 -7.73
N LEU A 266 -7.79 8.41 -7.04
CA LEU A 266 -7.37 7.69 -5.83
C LEU A 266 -6.70 6.37 -6.23
N SER A 267 -7.13 5.78 -7.34
CA SER A 267 -6.50 4.68 -8.07
C SER A 267 -6.78 4.91 -9.55
N ALA A 268 -5.75 4.98 -10.38
CA ALA A 268 -5.92 5.30 -11.80
C ALA A 268 -6.41 4.10 -12.63
N VAL A 269 -7.08 4.36 -13.75
CA VAL A 269 -7.47 3.35 -14.75
C VAL A 269 -6.29 2.45 -15.13
N ASP A 270 -5.09 3.02 -15.36
CA ASP A 270 -3.90 2.27 -15.76
C ASP A 270 -3.37 1.31 -14.66
N ILE A 271 -3.76 1.52 -13.40
CA ILE A 271 -3.47 0.54 -12.34
C ILE A 271 -4.21 -0.76 -12.61
N PHE A 272 -5.49 -0.72 -13.05
CA PHE A 272 -6.24 -1.93 -13.39
C PHE A 272 -5.88 -2.51 -14.76
N VAL A 273 -5.39 -1.72 -15.69
CA VAL A 273 -4.74 -2.24 -16.90
C VAL A 273 -3.55 -3.13 -16.50
N LYS A 274 -2.71 -2.66 -15.60
CA LYS A 274 -1.56 -3.44 -15.08
C LYS A 274 -2.02 -4.62 -14.22
N ASP A 275 -2.87 -4.40 -13.23
CA ASP A 275 -3.22 -5.42 -12.24
C ASP A 275 -4.00 -6.58 -12.85
N LEU A 276 -4.99 -6.31 -13.72
CA LEU A 276 -5.69 -7.38 -14.46
C LEU A 276 -4.78 -8.07 -15.48
N GLY A 277 -3.79 -7.35 -16.04
CA GLY A 277 -2.72 -7.96 -16.83
C GLY A 277 -1.95 -9.00 -16.02
N LEU A 278 -1.50 -8.65 -14.81
CA LEU A 278 -0.83 -9.58 -13.87
C LEU A 278 -1.73 -10.78 -13.51
N VAL A 279 -3.03 -10.54 -13.29
CA VAL A 279 -4.02 -11.61 -13.04
C VAL A 279 -4.06 -12.60 -14.19
N LEU A 280 -4.17 -12.12 -15.43
CA LEU A 280 -4.22 -12.95 -16.62
C LEU A 280 -2.90 -13.71 -16.86
N ASP A 281 -1.77 -13.04 -16.65
CA ASP A 281 -0.46 -13.63 -16.82
C ASP A 281 -0.16 -14.71 -15.78
N SER A 282 -0.57 -14.55 -14.53
CA SER A 282 -0.40 -15.56 -13.48
C SER A 282 -1.23 -16.84 -13.71
N ALA A 283 -2.34 -16.73 -14.43
CA ALA A 283 -3.20 -17.87 -14.77
C ALA A 283 -2.73 -18.63 -16.02
N ARG A 284 -2.02 -17.96 -16.94
CA ARG A 284 -1.62 -18.50 -18.25
C ARG A 284 -0.77 -19.78 -18.17
N PRO A 285 0.28 -19.88 -17.32
CA PRO A 285 1.07 -21.09 -17.17
C PRO A 285 0.25 -22.29 -16.69
N GLN A 286 -0.78 -22.03 -15.89
CA GLN A 286 -1.68 -23.03 -15.33
C GLN A 286 -2.81 -23.42 -16.29
N LYS A 287 -2.92 -22.76 -17.47
CA LYS A 287 -4.02 -22.89 -18.42
C LYS A 287 -5.40 -22.68 -17.75
N PHE A 288 -5.44 -21.81 -16.74
CA PHE A 288 -6.67 -21.54 -15.99
C PHE A 288 -7.49 -20.44 -16.69
N PRO A 289 -8.78 -20.68 -17.03
CA PRO A 289 -9.60 -19.71 -17.73
C PRO A 289 -10.09 -18.60 -16.81
N LEU A 290 -9.98 -17.34 -17.23
CA LEU A 290 -10.43 -16.14 -16.53
C LEU A 290 -11.34 -15.26 -17.41
N PRO A 291 -12.54 -15.75 -17.84
CA PRO A 291 -13.36 -15.00 -18.80
C PRO A 291 -13.82 -13.64 -18.29
N LEU A 292 -14.20 -13.50 -17.03
CA LEU A 292 -14.64 -12.22 -16.47
C LEU A 292 -13.49 -11.22 -16.37
N SER A 293 -12.33 -11.67 -15.90
CA SER A 293 -11.14 -10.79 -15.79
C SER A 293 -10.65 -10.35 -17.17
N ALA A 294 -10.70 -11.23 -18.17
CA ALA A 294 -10.30 -10.89 -19.53
C ALA A 294 -11.23 -9.80 -20.12
N THR A 295 -12.54 -9.93 -19.92
CA THR A 295 -13.51 -8.91 -20.35
C THR A 295 -13.31 -7.59 -19.62
N ALA A 296 -13.19 -7.61 -18.28
CA ALA A 296 -12.92 -6.40 -17.49
C ALA A 296 -11.61 -5.73 -17.92
N HIS A 297 -10.53 -6.50 -18.16
CA HIS A 297 -9.26 -5.95 -18.64
C HIS A 297 -9.42 -5.22 -19.98
N GLN A 298 -10.22 -5.73 -20.92
CA GLN A 298 -10.50 -5.06 -22.19
C GLN A 298 -11.24 -3.73 -21.98
N MET A 299 -12.13 -3.62 -21.00
CA MET A 299 -12.82 -2.37 -20.67
C MET A 299 -11.82 -1.32 -20.14
N PHE A 300 -10.91 -1.69 -19.25
CA PHE A 300 -9.85 -0.78 -18.76
C PHE A 300 -8.87 -0.40 -19.88
N LEU A 301 -8.49 -1.32 -20.75
CA LEU A 301 -7.67 -1.02 -21.93
C LEU A 301 -8.37 -0.03 -22.87
N GLN A 302 -9.68 -0.18 -23.09
CA GLN A 302 -10.46 0.76 -23.89
C GLN A 302 -10.49 2.15 -23.26
N ALA A 303 -10.68 2.23 -21.93
CA ALA A 303 -10.65 3.51 -21.21
C ALA A 303 -9.27 4.16 -21.31
N SER A 304 -8.19 3.41 -21.08
CA SER A 304 -6.82 3.90 -21.21
C SER A 304 -6.51 4.39 -22.63
N ALA A 305 -6.87 3.61 -23.66
CA ALA A 305 -6.69 3.98 -25.07
C ALA A 305 -7.50 5.22 -25.46
N SER A 306 -8.58 5.53 -24.74
CA SER A 306 -9.38 6.75 -24.92
C SER A 306 -8.83 7.98 -24.16
N GLY A 307 -7.62 7.85 -23.57
CA GLY A 307 -6.97 8.95 -22.86
C GLY A 307 -7.35 9.06 -21.37
N LEU A 308 -8.10 8.10 -20.81
CA LEU A 308 -8.56 8.11 -19.42
C LEU A 308 -7.60 7.41 -18.45
N GLY A 309 -6.41 6.96 -18.93
CA GLY A 309 -5.47 6.16 -18.16
C GLY A 309 -5.05 6.77 -16.82
N GLY A 310 -4.93 8.10 -16.76
CA GLY A 310 -4.56 8.84 -15.56
C GLY A 310 -5.72 9.27 -14.67
N GLU A 311 -6.98 9.07 -15.09
CA GLU A 311 -8.15 9.35 -14.27
C GLU A 311 -8.42 8.23 -13.25
N ASP A 312 -9.28 8.50 -12.27
CA ASP A 312 -9.75 7.47 -11.31
C ASP A 312 -10.33 6.25 -12.04
N ASP A 313 -10.13 5.08 -11.49
CA ASP A 313 -10.56 3.81 -12.12
C ASP A 313 -12.07 3.72 -12.34
N SER A 314 -12.87 4.53 -11.62
CA SER A 314 -14.30 4.71 -11.89
C SER A 314 -14.59 5.35 -13.26
N ALA A 315 -13.60 6.05 -13.86
CA ALA A 315 -13.73 6.63 -15.20
C ALA A 315 -13.93 5.60 -16.31
N VAL A 316 -13.73 4.30 -16.03
CA VAL A 316 -14.07 3.21 -16.95
C VAL A 316 -15.57 3.29 -17.41
N ILE A 317 -16.45 3.88 -16.63
CA ILE A 317 -17.85 4.13 -17.03
C ILE A 317 -17.96 4.98 -18.29
N LYS A 318 -17.00 5.86 -18.56
CA LYS A 318 -17.00 6.78 -19.70
C LYS A 318 -16.86 6.08 -21.06
N ILE A 319 -16.53 4.77 -21.08
CA ILE A 319 -16.47 4.01 -22.34
C ILE A 319 -17.86 3.73 -22.92
N PHE A 320 -18.92 3.85 -22.11
CA PHE A 320 -20.28 3.59 -22.56
C PHE A 320 -20.88 4.83 -23.26
N PRO A 321 -21.30 4.71 -24.54
CA PRO A 321 -21.77 5.87 -25.30
C PRO A 321 -23.20 6.27 -24.97
N GLY A 322 -23.49 7.55 -25.07
CA GLY A 322 -24.86 8.10 -25.03
C GLY A 322 -25.53 7.98 -23.65
N ILE A 323 -24.74 8.13 -22.60
CA ILE A 323 -25.20 8.32 -21.22
C ILE A 323 -24.83 9.72 -20.73
N ASP A 324 -25.70 10.33 -19.94
CA ASP A 324 -25.46 11.62 -19.32
C ASP A 324 -24.93 11.39 -17.90
N LEU A 325 -23.61 11.49 -17.75
CA LEU A 325 -22.94 11.31 -16.45
C LEU A 325 -23.11 12.56 -15.57
N PRO A 326 -23.27 12.41 -14.25
CA PRO A 326 -23.25 13.52 -13.31
C PRO A 326 -22.01 14.40 -13.49
N GLN A 327 -22.19 15.71 -13.37
CA GLN A 327 -21.12 16.72 -13.48
C GLN A 327 -20.75 17.25 -12.10
N PRO A 328 -19.50 17.70 -11.87
CA PRO A 328 -19.12 18.33 -10.62
C PRO A 328 -20.01 19.52 -10.28
N VAL A 329 -20.49 19.57 -9.05
CA VAL A 329 -21.46 20.59 -8.56
C VAL A 329 -20.96 22.04 -8.73
N ASN A 330 -19.66 22.26 -9.00
CA ASN A 330 -19.03 23.59 -9.09
C ASN A 330 -18.66 24.05 -10.51
N GLN A 331 -19.06 23.36 -11.57
CA GLN A 331 -18.91 23.90 -12.93
C GLN A 331 -20.19 24.64 -13.34
N PRO A 332 -20.11 25.93 -13.76
CA PRO A 332 -21.26 26.60 -14.37
C PRO A 332 -21.66 25.80 -15.61
N GLN A 333 -22.92 25.41 -15.66
CA GLN A 333 -23.48 24.74 -16.84
C GLN A 333 -23.25 25.62 -18.07
N PRO A 334 -22.85 25.04 -19.23
CA PRO A 334 -22.82 25.81 -20.46
C PRO A 334 -24.24 26.36 -20.70
N THR A 335 -24.36 27.65 -20.58
CA THR A 335 -25.63 28.33 -20.88
C THR A 335 -26.06 27.93 -22.27
N ASP A 336 -27.28 27.39 -22.39
CA ASP A 336 -27.96 27.13 -23.65
C ASP A 336 -27.76 28.34 -24.60
N GLN A 337 -26.97 28.14 -25.63
CA GLN A 337 -26.90 29.14 -26.69
C GLN A 337 -28.30 29.20 -27.37
N PRO A 338 -28.91 30.37 -27.50
CA PRO A 338 -30.19 30.46 -28.13
C PRO A 338 -30.06 29.93 -29.57
N LYS A 339 -30.93 28.97 -29.91
CA LYS A 339 -31.08 28.49 -31.27
C LYS A 339 -31.29 29.71 -32.17
N LYS A 340 -30.38 29.94 -33.11
CA LYS A 340 -30.64 30.88 -34.21
C LYS A 340 -31.82 30.32 -34.99
N GLU A 341 -32.92 31.04 -34.90
CA GLU A 341 -34.04 30.91 -35.85
C GLU A 341 -33.55 31.41 -37.20
N ASP A 342 -33.52 30.53 -38.20
CA ASP A 342 -33.49 30.87 -39.61
C ASP A 342 -34.90 30.97 -40.18
#